data_e369ea1c3fd416cfa63f87d6ca9c7a07
#
_entry.id   e369ea1c3fd416cfa63f87d6ca9c7a07
#
_cell.length_a   1.000
_cell.length_b   1.000
_cell.length_c   1.000
_cell.angle_alpha   90.00
_cell.angle_beta   90.00
_cell.angle_gamma   90.00
#
_symmetry.space_group_name_H-M   'P 1'
#
loop_
_entity.id
_entity.type
_entity.pdbx_description
1 polymer ?
#
loop_
_entity_poly.entity_id
_entity_poly.type
_entity_poly.pdbx_seq_one_letter_code
_entity_poly.pdbx_strand_id
1 'polypeptide(L)'
;MLHLVSRCSARLFWASPRWRRTYTQGASLRLKWLGCPHHRCSPLACREYSSASGSPEVMLTPERYPVQRLPFSTVSEEDVAAFECIIPGRVVTDPEQLEACNVDWLRSVRGSSKVLLRPQTSEEVSQILRHCCKRNLAVNPQGGNTGMVGGSVPVFDEVILSTALMNKVISFHDVSGILVCQAGCVLEELSRYVQERDFIMPLDLGAKGSCHMGGNVATNAGGLRFLRYGSLRGTVLGLEVVLADGTILNCLTSLRKDNTGYDLKQLFIGSEGTLGVITAVSILCPPRPKAVNVAFLESPFYVLVETSGSSAGHDAEKLTSVLEQVLNSGLVSDGTMATDQKKVQMLWALRERITEALSRDGYVFKYDISLPVERLYDLVVDLRTRLGPRAKHVVGYGHLGDGNLHLNVTAEAFSQELLGALEPYVYAWTAEQRGSVSAEHGLGFKKKNVLHYSKPPEAVRLMQQLKGLLDPKGILNPYKTLPVQA
;
A
#
# COMPACT_ATOMS: atom_id res chain seq x y z
N MET A 1 8.89 20.22 -16.37
CA MET A 1 8.19 19.08 -16.98
C MET A 1 8.60 18.83 -18.45
N LEU A 2 8.72 19.84 -19.31
CA LEU A 2 9.17 19.70 -20.71
C LEU A 2 10.63 19.21 -20.90
N HIS A 3 11.51 19.41 -19.92
CA HIS A 3 12.89 18.93 -19.99
C HIS A 3 13.07 17.43 -19.73
N LEU A 4 12.11 16.77 -19.11
CA LEU A 4 12.15 15.32 -18.87
C LEU A 4 11.75 14.51 -20.10
N VAL A 5 10.83 15.02 -20.91
CA VAL A 5 10.38 14.38 -22.16
C VAL A 5 11.49 14.36 -23.22
N SER A 6 12.31 15.41 -23.32
CA SER A 6 13.38 15.48 -24.33
C SER A 6 14.61 14.61 -24.04
N ARG A 7 14.86 14.25 -22.76
CA ARG A 7 15.99 13.35 -22.40
C ARG A 7 15.63 11.86 -22.42
N CYS A 8 14.36 11.50 -22.27
CA CYS A 8 13.91 10.11 -22.42
C CYS A 8 13.91 9.64 -23.88
N SER A 9 13.66 10.55 -24.86
CA SER A 9 13.56 10.17 -26.28
C SER A 9 14.88 9.75 -26.92
N ALA A 10 16.05 10.15 -26.39
CA ALA A 10 17.33 9.88 -27.03
C ALA A 10 17.95 8.49 -26.70
N ARG A 11 17.42 7.73 -25.72
CA ARG A 11 17.98 6.41 -25.34
C ARG A 11 17.03 5.21 -25.54
N LEU A 12 15.78 5.43 -25.86
CA LEU A 12 14.81 4.35 -26.14
C LEU A 12 14.92 3.76 -27.56
N PHE A 13 15.81 4.30 -28.41
CA PHE A 13 15.95 3.90 -29.82
C PHE A 13 16.90 2.72 -30.09
N TRP A 14 17.50 2.08 -29.07
CA TRP A 14 18.50 1.01 -29.30
C TRP A 14 18.12 -0.35 -28.72
N ALA A 15 16.93 -0.85 -28.97
CA ALA A 15 16.67 -2.28 -28.78
C ALA A 15 15.37 -2.71 -29.44
N SER A 16 15.40 -2.93 -30.75
CA SER A 16 14.73 -4.07 -31.40
C SER A 16 14.91 -4.06 -32.91
N PRO A 17 15.71 -4.95 -33.52
CA PRO A 17 15.51 -5.33 -34.90
C PRO A 17 14.86 -6.72 -34.94
N ARG A 18 13.73 -6.80 -35.56
CA ARG A 18 13.04 -8.00 -36.08
C ARG A 18 11.62 -8.19 -35.57
N TRP A 19 10.70 -7.53 -36.26
CA TRP A 19 9.43 -8.09 -36.68
C TRP A 19 8.92 -7.25 -37.87
N ARG A 20 9.39 -7.59 -39.10
CA ARG A 20 8.67 -7.23 -40.32
C ARG A 20 7.60 -8.30 -40.49
N ARG A 21 6.36 -7.94 -40.38
CA ARG A 21 5.24 -8.62 -41.04
C ARG A 21 4.41 -7.58 -41.77
N THR A 22 4.34 -7.81 -43.05
CA THR A 22 3.52 -7.18 -44.07
C THR A 22 2.08 -7.02 -43.60
N TYR A 23 1.61 -5.78 -43.58
CA TYR A 23 0.18 -5.46 -43.54
C TYR A 23 -0.33 -5.25 -44.96
N THR A 24 -1.19 -6.15 -45.41
CA THR A 24 -2.11 -5.93 -46.52
C THR A 24 -3.32 -5.14 -46.03
N GLN A 25 -3.73 -4.18 -46.83
CA GLN A 25 -4.86 -3.29 -46.62
C GLN A 25 -6.18 -4.02 -46.42
N GLY A 26 -7.01 -3.47 -45.56
CA GLY A 26 -8.46 -3.47 -45.65
C GLY A 26 -9.20 -4.46 -44.78
N ALA A 27 -9.72 -3.99 -43.64
CA ALA A 27 -11.08 -4.31 -43.19
C ALA A 27 -11.44 -3.46 -41.97
N SER A 28 -12.40 -2.59 -42.17
CA SER A 28 -13.12 -1.88 -41.08
C SER A 28 -13.94 -2.87 -40.28
N LEU A 29 -13.50 -3.17 -39.04
CA LEU A 29 -14.28 -3.98 -38.09
C LEU A 29 -15.12 -3.03 -37.21
N ARG A 30 -16.41 -2.90 -37.60
CA ARG A 30 -17.45 -2.38 -36.70
C ARG A 30 -17.70 -3.39 -35.57
N LEU A 31 -17.29 -3.07 -34.36
CA LEU A 31 -17.70 -3.81 -33.17
C LEU A 31 -19.18 -3.54 -32.88
N LYS A 32 -20.01 -4.54 -33.14
CA LYS A 32 -21.41 -4.58 -32.70
C LYS A 32 -21.45 -4.81 -31.20
N TRP A 33 -22.00 -3.85 -30.47
CA TRP A 33 -22.33 -4.00 -29.05
C TRP A 33 -23.59 -4.90 -28.95
N LEU A 34 -23.42 -6.05 -28.30
CA LEU A 34 -24.54 -6.83 -27.80
C LEU A 34 -24.92 -6.24 -26.43
N GLY A 35 -26.13 -5.69 -26.35
CA GLY A 35 -26.69 -5.14 -25.14
C GLY A 35 -26.96 -6.22 -24.10
N CYS A 36 -26.54 -5.98 -22.87
CA CYS A 36 -26.99 -6.71 -21.68
C CYS A 36 -28.13 -5.93 -21.00
N PRO A 37 -29.18 -6.63 -20.53
CA PRO A 37 -30.37 -5.98 -19.98
C PRO A 37 -30.15 -5.41 -18.58
N HIS A 38 -30.92 -4.39 -18.28
CA HIS A 38 -30.98 -3.67 -17.01
C HIS A 38 -31.11 -4.59 -15.79
N HIS A 39 -30.11 -4.59 -14.91
CA HIS A 39 -30.33 -4.95 -13.51
C HIS A 39 -30.05 -3.73 -12.63
N ARG A 40 -31.08 -3.40 -11.85
CA ARG A 40 -31.08 -2.34 -10.82
C ARG A 40 -30.00 -2.69 -9.79
N CYS A 41 -29.04 -1.79 -9.57
CA CYS A 41 -28.15 -1.84 -8.43
C CYS A 41 -28.92 -1.44 -7.18
N SER A 42 -29.12 -2.40 -6.26
CA SER A 42 -29.44 -2.15 -4.87
C SER A 42 -28.15 -1.86 -4.09
N PRO A 43 -28.18 -0.97 -3.09
CA PRO A 43 -26.99 -0.66 -2.31
C PRO A 43 -26.72 -1.70 -1.24
N LEU A 44 -25.45 -1.88 -0.93
CA LEU A 44 -24.90 -2.52 0.28
C LEU A 44 -25.25 -4.00 0.49
N ALA A 45 -24.37 -4.84 0.00
CA ALA A 45 -24.07 -6.08 0.68
C ALA A 45 -22.55 -6.14 0.86
N CYS A 46 -22.09 -6.09 2.09
CA CYS A 46 -20.86 -6.79 2.47
C CYS A 46 -20.98 -8.18 1.87
N ARG A 47 -20.25 -8.46 0.81
CA ARG A 47 -20.16 -9.83 0.32
C ARG A 47 -19.44 -10.61 1.41
N GLU A 48 -20.22 -11.33 2.18
CA GLU A 48 -19.76 -12.54 2.81
C GLU A 48 -19.08 -13.36 1.72
N TYR A 49 -17.79 -13.56 1.86
CA TYR A 49 -17.09 -14.58 1.10
C TYR A 49 -17.66 -15.91 1.60
N SER A 50 -18.73 -16.37 0.96
CA SER A 50 -19.15 -17.74 1.11
C SER A 50 -17.96 -18.62 0.76
N SER A 51 -17.56 -19.44 1.71
CA SER A 51 -16.60 -20.51 1.56
C SER A 51 -17.01 -21.42 0.41
N ALA A 52 -16.50 -21.15 -0.79
CA ALA A 52 -16.48 -22.13 -1.85
C ALA A 52 -15.57 -23.27 -1.34
N SER A 53 -16.17 -24.40 -1.07
CA SER A 53 -15.50 -25.65 -0.74
C SER A 53 -14.36 -25.90 -1.73
N GLY A 54 -13.09 -25.79 -1.26
CA GLY A 54 -11.93 -26.20 -2.03
C GLY A 54 -10.71 -25.27 -2.13
N SER A 55 -10.70 -24.09 -1.50
CA SER A 55 -9.46 -23.32 -1.43
C SER A 55 -8.49 -24.01 -0.45
N PRO A 56 -7.24 -24.32 -0.85
CA PRO A 56 -6.28 -24.95 0.06
C PRO A 56 -6.09 -24.09 1.30
N GLU A 57 -6.05 -24.74 2.46
CA GLU A 57 -5.80 -24.09 3.74
C GLU A 57 -4.46 -23.36 3.69
N VAL A 58 -4.42 -22.11 4.19
CA VAL A 58 -3.18 -21.33 4.23
C VAL A 58 -2.30 -21.88 5.34
N MET A 59 -1.11 -22.34 5.01
CA MET A 59 -0.13 -22.84 5.97
C MET A 59 0.24 -21.76 6.99
N LEU A 60 0.50 -22.16 8.22
CA LEU A 60 1.04 -21.27 9.25
C LEU A 60 2.41 -20.72 8.80
N THR A 61 2.69 -19.47 9.16
CA THR A 61 3.94 -18.80 8.78
C THR A 61 5.19 -19.58 9.20
N PRO A 62 5.28 -20.16 10.45
CA PRO A 62 6.45 -20.95 10.84
C PRO A 62 6.64 -22.26 10.08
N GLU A 63 5.59 -22.79 9.48
CA GLU A 63 5.67 -23.99 8.63
C GLU A 63 6.22 -23.67 7.24
N ARG A 64 6.00 -22.44 6.79
CA ARG A 64 6.41 -21.99 5.45
C ARG A 64 7.77 -21.27 5.43
N TYR A 65 8.12 -20.57 6.52
CA TYR A 65 9.30 -19.72 6.57
C TYR A 65 10.18 -20.07 7.78
N PRO A 66 11.52 -19.99 7.66
CA PRO A 66 12.43 -20.24 8.79
C PRO A 66 12.36 -19.08 9.80
N VAL A 67 11.42 -19.15 10.72
CA VAL A 67 11.24 -18.17 11.78
C VAL A 67 10.99 -18.89 13.10
N GLN A 68 11.62 -18.43 14.18
CA GLN A 68 11.46 -18.98 15.53
C GLN A 68 10.65 -18.02 16.39
N ARG A 69 9.76 -18.59 17.23
CA ARG A 69 8.98 -17.81 18.18
C ARG A 69 9.91 -17.24 19.27
N LEU A 70 9.82 -15.94 19.47
CA LEU A 70 10.51 -15.26 20.56
C LEU A 70 9.84 -15.59 21.93
N PRO A 71 10.54 -15.40 23.07
CA PRO A 71 10.09 -15.82 24.39
C PRO A 71 9.01 -14.89 24.97
N PHE A 72 7.97 -14.60 24.19
CA PHE A 72 6.79 -13.91 24.68
C PHE A 72 5.88 -14.86 25.45
N SER A 73 5.15 -14.32 26.44
CA SER A 73 4.10 -15.06 27.13
C SER A 73 2.96 -15.42 26.18
N THR A 74 2.26 -16.51 26.46
CA THR A 74 0.99 -16.84 25.83
C THR A 74 -0.16 -16.17 26.58
N VAL A 75 -1.23 -15.83 25.85
CA VAL A 75 -2.45 -15.26 26.46
C VAL A 75 -3.12 -16.30 27.35
N SER A 76 -3.44 -15.93 28.58
CA SER A 76 -4.20 -16.74 29.56
C SER A 76 -5.65 -16.26 29.67
N GLU A 77 -6.51 -17.04 30.34
CA GLU A 77 -7.87 -16.64 30.67
C GLU A 77 -7.93 -15.37 31.54
N GLU A 78 -6.93 -15.19 32.43
CA GLU A 78 -6.80 -13.97 33.23
C GLU A 78 -6.50 -12.75 32.39
N ASP A 79 -5.70 -12.90 31.32
CA ASP A 79 -5.42 -11.83 30.39
C ASP A 79 -6.69 -11.45 29.60
N VAL A 80 -7.48 -12.44 29.17
CA VAL A 80 -8.77 -12.21 28.48
C VAL A 80 -9.74 -11.49 29.42
N ALA A 81 -9.84 -11.90 30.68
CA ALA A 81 -10.68 -11.23 31.67
C ALA A 81 -10.21 -9.77 31.93
N ALA A 82 -8.89 -9.53 31.96
CA ALA A 82 -8.36 -8.17 32.08
C ALA A 82 -8.71 -7.31 30.85
N PHE A 83 -8.62 -7.85 29.66
CA PHE A 83 -9.05 -7.14 28.44
C PHE A 83 -10.55 -6.85 28.43
N GLU A 84 -11.39 -7.79 28.87
CA GLU A 84 -12.84 -7.57 29.03
C GLU A 84 -13.16 -6.46 30.04
N CYS A 85 -12.36 -6.29 31.10
CA CYS A 85 -12.52 -5.16 32.03
C CYS A 85 -12.18 -3.82 31.37
N ILE A 86 -11.21 -3.78 30.43
CA ILE A 86 -10.79 -2.56 29.72
C ILE A 86 -11.77 -2.21 28.59
N ILE A 87 -12.17 -3.21 27.79
CA ILE A 87 -13.02 -3.04 26.60
C ILE A 87 -14.20 -4.04 26.62
N PRO A 88 -15.20 -3.87 27.50
CA PRO A 88 -16.28 -4.82 27.68
C PRO A 88 -17.02 -5.15 26.38
N GLY A 89 -17.19 -6.45 26.07
CA GLY A 89 -17.87 -6.95 24.89
C GLY A 89 -17.16 -6.70 23.56
N ARG A 90 -15.87 -6.32 23.61
CA ARG A 90 -15.06 -6.01 22.42
C ARG A 90 -13.76 -6.83 22.34
N VAL A 91 -13.68 -7.88 23.16
CA VAL A 91 -12.68 -8.94 23.09
C VAL A 91 -13.25 -10.07 22.27
N VAL A 92 -12.61 -10.44 21.18
CA VAL A 92 -13.05 -11.52 20.29
C VAL A 92 -12.10 -12.70 20.45
N THR A 93 -12.67 -13.86 20.81
CA THR A 93 -11.93 -15.13 20.95
C THR A 93 -12.51 -16.23 20.05
N ASP A 94 -13.57 -15.93 19.31
CA ASP A 94 -14.21 -16.85 18.38
C ASP A 94 -13.28 -17.14 17.18
N PRO A 95 -12.90 -18.43 16.96
CA PRO A 95 -11.97 -18.82 15.88
C PRO A 95 -12.43 -18.41 14.47
N GLU A 96 -13.74 -18.44 14.19
CA GLU A 96 -14.25 -18.08 12.87
C GLU A 96 -14.05 -16.58 12.58
N GLN A 97 -14.25 -15.72 13.57
CA GLN A 97 -13.99 -14.28 13.44
C GLN A 97 -12.50 -13.94 13.41
N LEU A 98 -11.67 -14.76 14.04
CA LEU A 98 -10.21 -14.57 14.07
C LEU A 98 -9.54 -14.98 12.76
N GLU A 99 -10.11 -15.90 11.99
CA GLU A 99 -9.48 -16.41 10.75
C GLU A 99 -9.12 -15.29 9.78
N ALA A 100 -10.04 -14.39 9.49
CA ALA A 100 -9.81 -13.26 8.58
C ALA A 100 -8.73 -12.29 9.07
N CYS A 101 -8.53 -12.21 10.40
CA CYS A 101 -7.54 -11.33 11.02
C CYS A 101 -6.15 -11.99 11.14
N ASN A 102 -6.10 -13.33 11.08
CA ASN A 102 -4.87 -14.10 11.13
C ASN A 102 -4.18 -14.27 9.77
N VAL A 103 -4.86 -13.98 8.66
CA VAL A 103 -4.35 -14.21 7.29
C VAL A 103 -4.18 -12.88 6.56
N ASP A 104 -3.02 -12.69 5.89
CA ASP A 104 -2.77 -11.52 5.06
C ASP A 104 -3.57 -11.57 3.75
N TRP A 105 -3.75 -10.39 3.13
CA TRP A 105 -4.52 -10.26 1.88
C TRP A 105 -4.04 -11.19 0.76
N LEU A 106 -2.74 -11.45 0.66
CA LEU A 106 -2.14 -12.36 -0.33
C LEU A 106 -2.21 -13.84 0.08
N ARG A 107 -2.74 -14.18 1.25
CA ARG A 107 -2.78 -15.53 1.80
C ARG A 107 -1.40 -16.19 1.88
N SER A 108 -0.39 -15.40 2.21
CA SER A 108 1.03 -15.79 2.21
C SER A 108 1.66 -15.81 3.60
N VAL A 109 1.05 -15.12 4.56
CA VAL A 109 1.41 -15.10 5.97
C VAL A 109 0.16 -15.39 6.78
N ARG A 110 0.25 -16.37 7.71
CA ARG A 110 -0.83 -16.75 8.60
C ARG A 110 -0.30 -16.96 10.00
N GLY A 111 -0.87 -16.22 10.95
CA GLY A 111 -0.67 -16.46 12.37
C GLY A 111 -1.72 -17.37 12.99
N SER A 112 -1.64 -17.50 14.33
CA SER A 112 -2.55 -18.30 15.14
C SER A 112 -3.00 -17.53 16.40
N SER A 113 -3.22 -16.22 16.25
CA SER A 113 -3.75 -15.41 17.34
C SER A 113 -5.08 -15.95 17.83
N LYS A 114 -5.24 -15.96 19.15
CA LYS A 114 -6.46 -16.40 19.85
C LYS A 114 -7.30 -15.23 20.36
N VAL A 115 -6.82 -13.99 20.21
CA VAL A 115 -7.47 -12.81 20.77
C VAL A 115 -7.37 -11.64 19.81
N LEU A 116 -8.51 -11.04 19.48
CA LEU A 116 -8.63 -9.78 18.76
C LEU A 116 -9.29 -8.73 19.66
N LEU A 117 -8.61 -7.63 19.88
CA LEU A 117 -9.05 -6.50 20.69
C LEU A 117 -9.51 -5.34 19.79
N ARG A 118 -10.69 -4.78 20.08
CA ARG A 118 -11.31 -3.69 19.33
C ARG A 118 -11.52 -2.44 20.19
N PRO A 119 -10.45 -1.71 20.57
CA PRO A 119 -10.59 -0.45 21.31
C PRO A 119 -11.28 0.64 20.48
N GLN A 120 -11.85 1.64 21.17
CA GLN A 120 -12.50 2.83 20.59
C GLN A 120 -11.77 4.12 20.93
N THR A 121 -10.91 4.10 21.95
CA THR A 121 -10.19 5.29 22.40
C THR A 121 -8.70 5.01 22.61
N SER A 122 -7.91 6.08 22.64
CA SER A 122 -6.47 5.99 22.88
C SER A 122 -6.15 5.54 24.32
N GLU A 123 -7.02 5.86 25.27
CA GLU A 123 -6.94 5.45 26.66
C GLU A 123 -7.11 3.93 26.79
N GLU A 124 -8.06 3.35 26.05
CA GLU A 124 -8.23 1.89 26.00
C GLU A 124 -7.01 1.21 25.39
N VAL A 125 -6.46 1.74 24.30
CA VAL A 125 -5.21 1.24 23.70
C VAL A 125 -4.08 1.33 24.71
N SER A 126 -3.95 2.43 25.46
CA SER A 126 -2.95 2.63 26.50
C SER A 126 -3.04 1.56 27.60
N GLN A 127 -4.25 1.30 28.11
CA GLN A 127 -4.46 0.29 29.15
C GLN A 127 -4.15 -1.12 28.63
N ILE A 128 -4.55 -1.45 27.41
CA ILE A 128 -4.23 -2.72 26.75
C ILE A 128 -2.72 -2.89 26.64
N LEU A 129 -2.00 -1.89 26.12
CA LEU A 129 -0.55 -1.99 25.93
C LEU A 129 0.21 -2.06 27.26
N ARG A 130 -0.23 -1.34 28.29
CA ARG A 130 0.31 -1.49 29.65
C ARG A 130 0.18 -2.91 30.17
N HIS A 131 -0.99 -3.52 29.98
CA HIS A 131 -1.20 -4.92 30.37
C HIS A 131 -0.27 -5.85 29.57
N CYS A 132 -0.24 -5.70 28.24
CA CYS A 132 0.64 -6.51 27.38
C CYS A 132 2.12 -6.33 27.71
N CYS A 133 2.57 -5.11 27.97
CA CYS A 133 3.92 -4.82 28.40
C CYS A 133 4.25 -5.47 29.75
N LYS A 134 3.34 -5.37 30.73
CA LYS A 134 3.52 -6.01 32.04
C LYS A 134 3.63 -7.53 31.92
N ARG A 135 2.77 -8.14 31.14
CA ARG A 135 2.67 -9.60 30.94
C ARG A 135 3.65 -10.15 29.92
N ASN A 136 4.41 -9.31 29.21
CA ASN A 136 5.27 -9.67 28.08
C ASN A 136 4.49 -10.36 26.94
N LEU A 137 3.31 -9.86 26.60
CA LEU A 137 2.48 -10.34 25.49
C LEU A 137 2.83 -9.59 24.22
N ALA A 138 3.08 -10.29 23.13
CA ALA A 138 3.31 -9.69 21.82
C ALA A 138 2.00 -9.16 21.22
N VAL A 139 2.07 -7.99 20.57
CA VAL A 139 0.91 -7.29 20.02
C VAL A 139 1.14 -7.02 18.52
N ASN A 140 0.16 -7.38 17.72
CA ASN A 140 0.10 -7.08 16.28
C ASN A 140 -0.95 -5.99 16.04
N PRO A 141 -0.57 -4.71 15.83
CA PRO A 141 -1.50 -3.67 15.41
C PRO A 141 -2.05 -3.97 14.02
N GLN A 142 -3.37 -3.86 13.85
CA GLN A 142 -4.03 -4.15 12.58
C GLN A 142 -5.01 -3.05 12.21
N GLY A 143 -4.86 -2.49 11.00
CA GLY A 143 -5.86 -1.64 10.34
C GLY A 143 -6.83 -2.45 9.50
N GLY A 144 -7.05 -2.04 8.25
CA GLY A 144 -7.94 -2.72 7.31
C GLY A 144 -7.40 -4.03 6.71
N ASN A 145 -6.27 -4.53 7.17
CA ASN A 145 -5.59 -5.77 6.71
C ASN A 145 -5.40 -5.86 5.19
N THR A 146 -5.06 -4.74 4.55
CA THR A 146 -4.87 -4.62 3.10
C THR A 146 -3.40 -4.71 2.66
N GLY A 147 -2.47 -4.86 3.60
CA GLY A 147 -1.03 -4.94 3.33
C GLY A 147 -0.63 -6.22 2.59
N MET A 148 0.42 -6.11 1.75
CA MET A 148 0.86 -7.20 0.86
C MET A 148 2.14 -7.90 1.32
N VAL A 149 2.72 -7.47 2.45
CA VAL A 149 4.03 -7.96 2.93
C VAL A 149 3.94 -8.67 4.29
N GLY A 150 2.74 -9.02 4.72
CA GLY A 150 2.50 -9.67 6.01
C GLY A 150 2.76 -8.76 7.22
N GLY A 151 2.65 -7.43 7.04
CA GLY A 151 2.91 -6.44 8.09
C GLY A 151 1.79 -6.32 9.12
N SER A 152 0.54 -6.65 8.75
CA SER A 152 -0.67 -6.43 9.54
C SER A 152 -1.23 -7.69 10.23
N VAL A 153 -0.63 -8.86 10.01
CA VAL A 153 -1.11 -10.12 10.59
C VAL A 153 -0.08 -10.74 11.53
N PRO A 154 -0.49 -11.50 12.55
CA PRO A 154 0.42 -12.22 13.42
C PRO A 154 1.34 -13.16 12.64
N VAL A 155 2.53 -13.42 13.16
CA VAL A 155 3.44 -14.46 12.68
C VAL A 155 3.24 -15.76 13.48
N PHE A 156 2.96 -15.60 14.77
CA PHE A 156 2.63 -16.69 15.71
C PHE A 156 1.28 -16.39 16.37
N ASP A 157 1.28 -16.19 17.68
CA ASP A 157 0.13 -16.04 18.55
C ASP A 157 -0.03 -14.63 19.15
N GLU A 158 0.55 -13.61 18.49
CA GLU A 158 0.47 -12.23 18.94
C GLU A 158 -0.99 -11.77 19.08
N VAL A 159 -1.30 -11.01 20.12
CA VAL A 159 -2.60 -10.38 20.32
C VAL A 159 -2.87 -9.40 19.19
N ILE A 160 -3.98 -9.52 18.49
CA ILE A 160 -4.37 -8.58 17.44
C ILE A 160 -5.05 -7.37 18.08
N LEU A 161 -4.51 -6.18 17.81
CA LEU A 161 -5.07 -4.90 18.24
C LEU A 161 -5.61 -4.16 17.03
N SER A 162 -6.93 -4.21 16.83
CA SER A 162 -7.60 -3.66 15.66
C SER A 162 -8.05 -2.23 15.88
N THR A 163 -7.78 -1.35 14.92
CA THR A 163 -8.26 0.04 14.92
C THR A 163 -9.68 0.19 14.36
N ALA A 164 -10.37 -0.88 14.00
CA ALA A 164 -11.64 -0.84 13.25
C ALA A 164 -12.75 -0.01 13.93
N LEU A 165 -12.79 0.04 15.27
CA LEU A 165 -13.76 0.85 16.01
C LEU A 165 -13.27 2.26 16.36
N MET A 166 -12.03 2.61 16.01
CA MET A 166 -11.47 3.95 16.13
C MET A 166 -11.72 4.75 14.82
N ASN A 167 -12.96 4.97 14.46
CA ASN A 167 -13.38 5.42 13.13
C ASN A 167 -14.09 6.79 13.11
N LYS A 168 -13.84 7.65 14.11
CA LYS A 168 -14.48 8.96 14.20
C LYS A 168 -13.64 10.04 13.54
N VAL A 169 -14.29 10.93 12.78
CA VAL A 169 -13.75 12.26 12.46
C VAL A 169 -13.82 13.11 13.73
N ILE A 170 -12.67 13.62 14.17
CA ILE A 170 -12.55 14.43 15.39
C ILE A 170 -12.86 15.90 15.06
N SER A 171 -12.24 16.43 14.01
CA SER A 171 -12.49 17.79 13.54
C SER A 171 -12.11 17.98 12.08
N PHE A 172 -12.69 19.01 11.47
CA PHE A 172 -12.28 19.49 10.15
C PHE A 172 -12.27 21.02 10.15
N HIS A 173 -11.17 21.61 9.71
CA HIS A 173 -10.99 23.04 9.58
C HIS A 173 -11.15 23.44 8.11
N ASP A 174 -12.33 23.90 7.74
CA ASP A 174 -12.75 24.20 6.36
C ASP A 174 -11.98 25.35 5.69
N VAL A 175 -11.42 26.28 6.47
CA VAL A 175 -10.57 27.36 5.93
C VAL A 175 -9.17 26.86 5.57
N SER A 176 -8.59 26.01 6.40
CA SER A 176 -7.21 25.52 6.24
C SER A 176 -7.12 24.17 5.55
N GLY A 177 -8.22 23.43 5.43
CA GLY A 177 -8.28 22.09 4.87
C GLY A 177 -7.60 21.05 5.76
N ILE A 178 -7.70 21.18 7.09
CA ILE A 178 -7.04 20.24 8.00
C ILE A 178 -8.09 19.31 8.61
N LEU A 179 -7.92 18.02 8.35
CA LEU A 179 -8.72 16.93 8.88
C LEU A 179 -8.00 16.28 10.05
N VAL A 180 -8.70 16.14 11.19
CA VAL A 180 -8.24 15.32 12.32
C VAL A 180 -9.20 14.14 12.47
N CYS A 181 -8.69 12.92 12.43
CA CYS A 181 -9.49 11.72 12.51
C CYS A 181 -8.78 10.59 13.28
N GLN A 182 -9.55 9.65 13.80
CA GLN A 182 -9.01 8.44 14.40
C GLN A 182 -8.41 7.52 13.33
N ALA A 183 -7.46 6.67 13.76
CA ALA A 183 -6.65 5.82 12.89
C ALA A 183 -7.42 4.75 12.11
N GLY A 184 -8.59 4.33 12.59
CA GLY A 184 -9.45 3.34 11.95
C GLY A 184 -10.42 3.89 10.92
N CYS A 185 -10.41 5.20 10.65
CA CYS A 185 -11.22 5.78 9.58
C CYS A 185 -10.82 5.20 8.22
N VAL A 186 -11.80 4.77 7.44
CA VAL A 186 -11.61 4.22 6.08
C VAL A 186 -11.33 5.36 5.10
N LEU A 187 -10.32 5.20 4.25
CA LEU A 187 -9.88 6.24 3.31
C LEU A 187 -10.99 6.73 2.37
N GLU A 188 -11.85 5.84 1.87
CA GLU A 188 -12.96 6.20 0.98
C GLU A 188 -14.02 7.04 1.69
N GLU A 189 -14.32 6.71 2.95
CA GLU A 189 -15.25 7.48 3.78
C GLU A 189 -14.71 8.87 4.07
N LEU A 190 -13.43 8.99 4.44
CA LEU A 190 -12.77 10.29 4.60
C LEU A 190 -12.73 11.07 3.28
N SER A 191 -12.51 10.40 2.15
CA SER A 191 -12.51 11.05 0.83
C SER A 191 -13.87 11.65 0.52
N ARG A 192 -14.96 10.94 0.82
CA ARG A 192 -16.33 11.45 0.67
C ARG A 192 -16.60 12.62 1.62
N TYR A 193 -16.21 12.47 2.88
CA TYR A 193 -16.38 13.49 3.91
C TYR A 193 -15.74 14.84 3.55
N VAL A 194 -14.48 14.83 3.05
CA VAL A 194 -13.79 16.06 2.66
C VAL A 194 -14.27 16.57 1.31
N GLN A 195 -14.73 15.71 0.40
CA GLN A 195 -15.25 16.09 -0.90
C GLN A 195 -16.56 16.91 -0.79
N GLU A 196 -17.41 16.59 0.16
CA GLU A 196 -18.63 17.38 0.48
C GLU A 196 -18.32 18.78 0.98
N ARG A 197 -17.05 19.06 1.31
CA ARG A 197 -16.52 20.34 1.81
C ARG A 197 -15.56 21.02 0.84
N ASP A 198 -15.59 20.62 -0.44
CA ASP A 198 -14.73 21.11 -1.52
C ASP A 198 -13.23 20.88 -1.31
N PHE A 199 -12.87 19.80 -0.60
CA PHE A 199 -11.49 19.33 -0.43
C PHE A 199 -11.33 17.91 -0.97
N ILE A 200 -10.09 17.45 -1.05
CA ILE A 200 -9.76 16.06 -1.38
C ILE A 200 -8.74 15.49 -0.39
N MET A 201 -8.73 14.17 -0.23
CA MET A 201 -7.62 13.50 0.45
C MET A 201 -6.36 13.59 -0.42
N PRO A 202 -5.17 13.83 0.17
CA PRO A 202 -3.92 13.93 -0.60
C PRO A 202 -3.41 12.59 -1.14
N LEU A 203 -4.01 11.47 -0.74
CA LEU A 203 -3.69 10.12 -1.19
C LEU A 203 -4.91 9.43 -1.79
N ASP A 204 -4.66 8.49 -2.71
CA ASP A 204 -5.68 7.60 -3.29
C ASP A 204 -5.03 6.23 -3.55
N LEU A 205 -5.66 5.18 -3.04
CA LEU A 205 -5.13 3.81 -3.02
C LEU A 205 -6.12 2.84 -3.64
N GLY A 206 -5.64 1.78 -4.26
CA GLY A 206 -6.51 0.72 -4.77
C GLY A 206 -7.37 0.05 -3.69
N ALA A 207 -6.90 0.02 -2.44
CA ALA A 207 -7.60 -0.54 -1.29
C ALA A 207 -8.44 0.50 -0.51
N LYS A 208 -8.74 1.67 -1.08
CA LYS A 208 -9.42 2.80 -0.38
C LYS A 208 -10.71 2.43 0.36
N GLY A 209 -11.46 1.44 -0.17
CA GLY A 209 -12.71 1.00 0.45
C GLY A 209 -12.57 0.22 1.75
N SER A 210 -11.34 -0.18 2.14
CA SER A 210 -11.10 -0.99 3.33
C SER A 210 -9.83 -0.62 4.11
N CYS A 211 -8.88 0.11 3.52
CA CYS A 211 -7.68 0.53 4.24
C CYS A 211 -8.00 1.63 5.26
N HIS A 212 -7.33 1.56 6.42
CA HIS A 212 -7.50 2.51 7.51
C HIS A 212 -6.41 3.59 7.47
N MET A 213 -6.76 4.81 7.86
CA MET A 213 -5.85 5.96 7.81
C MET A 213 -4.57 5.74 8.64
N GLY A 214 -4.68 5.17 9.83
CA GLY A 214 -3.50 4.84 10.66
C GLY A 214 -2.57 3.83 10.00
N GLY A 215 -3.11 2.80 9.32
CA GLY A 215 -2.34 1.83 8.55
C GLY A 215 -1.63 2.46 7.37
N ASN A 216 -2.30 3.36 6.63
CA ASN A 216 -1.71 4.08 5.51
C ASN A 216 -0.53 4.97 5.97
N VAL A 217 -0.66 5.62 7.12
CA VAL A 217 0.43 6.41 7.73
C VAL A 217 1.54 5.50 8.24
N ALA A 218 1.21 4.39 8.90
CA ALA A 218 2.20 3.44 9.43
C ALA A 218 3.06 2.80 8.33
N THR A 219 2.55 2.68 7.10
CA THR A 219 3.30 2.19 5.93
C THR A 219 3.86 3.32 5.07
N ASN A 220 3.54 4.59 5.36
CA ASN A 220 3.82 5.73 4.49
C ASN A 220 3.34 5.47 3.05
N ALA A 221 2.09 5.07 2.90
CA ALA A 221 1.51 4.71 1.61
C ALA A 221 1.61 5.85 0.60
N GLY A 222 2.02 5.55 -0.63
CA GLY A 222 2.18 6.52 -1.72
C GLY A 222 0.90 6.73 -2.51
N GLY A 223 0.55 5.74 -3.33
CA GLY A 223 -0.66 5.73 -4.14
C GLY A 223 -0.64 6.66 -5.36
N LEU A 224 -1.80 6.81 -5.98
CA LEU A 224 -1.96 7.49 -7.28
C LEU A 224 -1.69 9.01 -7.22
N ARG A 225 -1.86 9.62 -6.06
CA ARG A 225 -1.75 11.08 -5.89
C ARG A 225 -0.38 11.58 -5.45
N PHE A 226 0.57 10.66 -5.24
CA PHE A 226 1.90 10.97 -4.73
C PHE A 226 2.63 12.03 -5.59
N LEU A 227 2.62 11.87 -6.91
CA LEU A 227 3.29 12.81 -7.83
C LEU A 227 2.76 14.25 -7.68
N ARG A 228 1.46 14.40 -7.42
CA ARG A 228 0.81 15.72 -7.33
C ARG A 228 0.90 16.34 -5.95
N TYR A 229 0.69 15.55 -4.89
CA TYR A 229 0.54 16.06 -3.52
C TYR A 229 1.68 15.64 -2.59
N GLY A 230 2.58 14.79 -3.05
CA GLY A 230 3.75 14.32 -2.29
C GLY A 230 3.41 13.18 -1.32
N SER A 231 4.41 12.87 -0.50
CA SER A 231 4.34 11.82 0.52
C SER A 231 3.47 12.22 1.70
N LEU A 232 2.90 11.23 2.40
CA LEU A 232 2.27 11.41 3.72
C LEU A 232 3.19 12.05 4.74
N ARG A 233 4.51 11.88 4.61
CA ARG A 233 5.50 12.59 5.45
C ARG A 233 5.38 14.12 5.38
N GLY A 234 4.94 14.66 4.26
CA GLY A 234 4.74 16.10 4.08
C GLY A 234 3.30 16.56 4.31
N THR A 235 2.31 15.66 4.19
CA THR A 235 0.88 16.02 4.32
C THR A 235 0.31 15.72 5.70
N VAL A 236 0.88 14.78 6.46
CA VAL A 236 0.55 14.54 7.87
C VAL A 236 1.18 15.66 8.71
N LEU A 237 0.33 16.38 9.46
CA LEU A 237 0.73 17.50 10.30
C LEU A 237 1.02 17.08 11.74
N GLY A 238 0.30 16.08 12.25
CA GLY A 238 0.46 15.57 13.60
C GLY A 238 -0.08 14.17 13.77
N LEU A 239 0.39 13.48 14.80
CA LEU A 239 -0.04 12.14 15.17
C LEU A 239 -0.32 12.06 16.66
N GLU A 240 -1.28 11.23 17.03
CA GLU A 240 -1.37 10.64 18.35
C GLU A 240 -0.96 9.18 18.27
N VAL A 241 -0.07 8.76 19.16
CA VAL A 241 0.53 7.42 19.16
C VAL A 241 0.57 6.89 20.58
N VAL A 242 0.26 5.61 20.77
CA VAL A 242 0.46 4.92 22.04
C VAL A 242 1.71 4.05 21.96
N LEU A 243 2.66 4.30 22.86
CA LEU A 243 3.93 3.56 22.95
C LEU A 243 3.73 2.18 23.62
N ALA A 244 4.76 1.34 23.57
CA ALA A 244 4.71 -0.02 24.11
C ALA A 244 4.39 -0.10 25.62
N ASP A 245 4.81 0.90 26.39
CA ASP A 245 4.54 1.03 27.82
C ASP A 245 3.15 1.60 28.15
N GLY A 246 2.35 1.93 27.11
CA GLY A 246 1.06 2.57 27.21
C GLY A 246 1.10 4.09 27.33
N THR A 247 2.25 4.74 27.20
CA THR A 247 2.33 6.20 27.16
C THR A 247 1.62 6.74 25.92
N ILE A 248 0.68 7.66 26.11
CA ILE A 248 0.02 8.36 25.01
C ILE A 248 0.88 9.58 24.63
N LEU A 249 1.48 9.53 23.47
CA LEU A 249 2.19 10.64 22.85
C LEU A 249 1.23 11.38 21.93
N ASN A 250 0.64 12.46 22.43
CA ASN A 250 -0.28 13.28 21.65
C ASN A 250 0.47 14.49 21.08
N CYS A 251 0.81 14.39 19.79
CA CYS A 251 1.38 15.47 18.98
C CYS A 251 0.44 15.88 17.85
N LEU A 252 -0.88 15.79 18.06
CA LEU A 252 -1.86 16.33 17.11
C LEU A 252 -1.74 17.85 17.05
N THR A 253 -1.69 18.38 15.84
CA THR A 253 -1.64 19.82 15.59
C THR A 253 -2.45 20.16 14.36
N SER A 254 -3.03 21.37 14.34
CA SER A 254 -3.68 21.96 13.16
C SER A 254 -2.81 23.06 12.53
N LEU A 255 -1.52 23.07 12.81
CA LEU A 255 -0.57 24.04 12.29
C LEU A 255 0.16 23.45 11.08
N ARG A 256 0.33 24.28 10.03
CA ARG A 256 1.13 23.91 8.85
C ARG A 256 2.63 24.09 9.07
N LYS A 257 3.01 24.85 10.08
CA LYS A 257 4.42 25.11 10.44
C LYS A 257 4.58 24.93 11.94
N ASP A 258 5.50 24.08 12.33
CA ASP A 258 5.94 23.89 13.70
C ASP A 258 7.42 23.49 13.70
N ASN A 259 8.28 24.35 14.24
CA ASN A 259 9.71 24.11 14.41
C ASN A 259 10.10 23.94 15.90
N THR A 260 9.17 23.52 16.74
CA THR A 260 9.37 23.37 18.18
C THR A 260 9.97 21.99 18.49
N GLY A 261 11.27 21.86 18.38
CA GLY A 261 12.02 20.64 18.67
C GLY A 261 12.04 19.66 17.48
N TYR A 262 12.30 18.38 17.77
CA TYR A 262 12.32 17.33 16.77
C TYR A 262 10.91 16.98 16.29
N ASP A 263 10.77 16.74 15.00
CA ASP A 263 9.50 16.33 14.39
C ASP A 263 9.23 14.84 14.62
N LEU A 264 8.67 14.52 15.80
CA LEU A 264 8.49 13.14 16.26
C LEU A 264 7.55 12.30 15.39
N LYS A 265 6.58 12.91 14.70
CA LYS A 265 5.70 12.15 13.80
C LYS A 265 6.46 11.38 12.73
N GLN A 266 7.65 11.89 12.30
CA GLN A 266 8.47 11.23 11.28
C GLN A 266 9.01 9.87 11.71
N LEU A 267 9.12 9.59 13.01
CA LEU A 267 9.51 8.29 13.55
C LEU A 267 8.42 7.23 13.30
N PHE A 268 7.15 7.63 13.40
CA PHE A 268 6.02 6.72 13.31
C PHE A 268 5.49 6.54 11.89
N ILE A 269 5.68 7.55 11.00
CA ILE A 269 5.31 7.44 9.58
C ILE A 269 6.26 6.43 8.90
N GLY A 270 5.71 5.29 8.49
CA GLY A 270 6.49 4.19 7.89
C GLY A 270 7.14 3.25 8.91
N SER A 271 6.77 3.32 10.19
CA SER A 271 7.27 2.41 11.24
C SER A 271 6.55 1.05 11.27
N GLU A 272 5.48 0.89 10.53
CA GLU A 272 4.68 -0.35 10.41
C GLU A 272 4.21 -0.91 11.77
N GLY A 273 3.88 -0.02 12.73
CA GLY A 273 3.42 -0.42 14.06
C GLY A 273 4.50 -1.00 14.97
N THR A 274 5.79 -0.88 14.62
CA THR A 274 6.89 -1.42 15.44
C THR A 274 7.36 -0.46 16.53
N LEU A 275 7.12 0.84 16.41
CA LEU A 275 7.55 1.87 17.36
C LEU A 275 6.41 2.37 18.26
N GLY A 276 5.17 2.18 17.84
CA GLY A 276 3.97 2.62 18.52
C GLY A 276 2.72 2.33 17.70
N VAL A 277 1.56 2.44 18.34
CA VAL A 277 0.25 2.27 17.71
C VAL A 277 -0.33 3.66 17.43
N ILE A 278 -0.49 4.00 16.15
CA ILE A 278 -1.11 5.27 15.74
C ILE A 278 -2.61 5.19 16.05
N THR A 279 -3.12 6.15 16.81
CA THR A 279 -4.52 6.22 17.26
C THR A 279 -5.29 7.36 16.63
N ALA A 280 -4.62 8.47 16.29
CA ALA A 280 -5.23 9.57 15.53
C ALA A 280 -4.22 10.28 14.63
N VAL A 281 -4.75 10.93 13.59
CA VAL A 281 -3.97 11.57 12.53
C VAL A 281 -4.55 12.96 12.25
N SER A 282 -3.68 13.96 12.14
CA SER A 282 -3.99 15.28 11.58
C SER A 282 -3.36 15.36 10.18
N ILE A 283 -4.15 15.61 9.14
CA ILE A 283 -3.71 15.60 7.75
C ILE A 283 -4.22 16.83 6.98
N LEU A 284 -3.35 17.37 6.13
CA LEU A 284 -3.68 18.47 5.24
C LEU A 284 -4.38 17.93 3.99
N CYS A 285 -5.62 18.37 3.79
CA CYS A 285 -6.43 18.09 2.62
C CYS A 285 -6.34 19.28 1.66
N PRO A 286 -5.86 19.09 0.41
CA PRO A 286 -5.85 20.18 -0.57
C PRO A 286 -7.26 20.50 -1.06
N PRO A 287 -7.51 21.76 -1.52
CA PRO A 287 -8.76 22.10 -2.17
C PRO A 287 -9.06 21.20 -3.37
N ARG A 288 -10.34 20.90 -3.57
CA ARG A 288 -10.79 20.09 -4.71
C ARG A 288 -10.43 20.79 -6.02
N PRO A 289 -9.76 20.09 -6.96
CA PRO A 289 -9.47 20.65 -8.26
C PRO A 289 -10.78 20.91 -9.04
N LYS A 290 -10.85 22.04 -9.74
CA LYS A 290 -12.02 22.41 -10.56
C LYS A 290 -12.08 21.64 -11.88
N ALA A 291 -10.93 21.09 -12.31
CA ALA A 291 -10.80 20.33 -13.54
C ALA A 291 -9.94 19.10 -13.29
N VAL A 292 -10.40 17.97 -13.81
CA VAL A 292 -9.64 16.71 -13.89
C VAL A 292 -9.80 16.19 -15.31
N ASN A 293 -8.69 15.95 -16.00
CA ASN A 293 -8.65 15.37 -17.33
C ASN A 293 -7.78 14.13 -17.31
N VAL A 294 -8.18 13.09 -18.02
CA VAL A 294 -7.46 11.82 -18.11
C VAL A 294 -7.23 11.49 -19.57
N ALA A 295 -5.99 11.17 -19.91
CA ALA A 295 -5.60 10.65 -21.21
C ALA A 295 -4.99 9.26 -21.05
N PHE A 296 -5.14 8.45 -22.08
CA PHE A 296 -4.58 7.12 -22.18
C PHE A 296 -3.84 6.99 -23.50
N LEU A 297 -2.58 6.61 -23.44
CA LEU A 297 -1.66 6.51 -24.57
C LEU A 297 -1.26 5.05 -24.75
N GLU A 298 -1.06 4.64 -26.02
CA GLU A 298 -0.73 3.27 -26.39
C GLU A 298 0.52 3.18 -27.26
N SER A 299 1.27 2.10 -27.02
CA SER A 299 2.42 1.60 -27.74
C SER A 299 3.69 2.48 -27.69
N PRO A 300 4.84 1.89 -27.33
CA PRO A 300 5.00 0.47 -26.92
C PRO A 300 4.54 0.18 -25.49
N PHE A 301 4.14 1.20 -24.74
CA PHE A 301 3.60 1.13 -23.39
C PHE A 301 2.21 1.74 -23.31
N TYR A 302 1.44 1.31 -22.33
CA TYR A 302 0.21 1.96 -21.95
C TYR A 302 0.51 2.99 -20.87
N VAL A 303 0.21 4.26 -21.14
CA VAL A 303 0.46 5.37 -20.21
C VAL A 303 -0.83 6.10 -19.91
N LEU A 304 -1.24 6.13 -18.64
CA LEU A 304 -2.36 6.92 -18.16
C LEU A 304 -1.82 8.22 -17.57
N VAL A 305 -2.33 9.35 -18.04
CA VAL A 305 -1.97 10.69 -17.60
C VAL A 305 -3.20 11.39 -17.04
N GLU A 306 -3.14 11.83 -15.80
CA GLU A 306 -4.17 12.65 -15.17
C GLU A 306 -3.63 14.07 -14.94
N THR A 307 -4.38 15.07 -15.35
CA THR A 307 -4.16 16.45 -14.96
C THR A 307 -5.25 16.90 -14.00
N SER A 308 -4.86 17.64 -12.96
CA SER A 308 -5.79 18.24 -12.02
C SER A 308 -5.41 19.69 -11.74
N GLY A 309 -6.34 20.61 -11.99
CA GLY A 309 -6.06 22.04 -11.92
C GLY A 309 -7.27 22.89 -11.59
N SER A 310 -7.09 24.20 -11.76
CA SER A 310 -8.09 25.22 -11.43
C SER A 310 -8.88 25.74 -12.62
N SER A 311 -8.47 25.43 -13.86
CA SER A 311 -9.09 25.90 -15.09
C SER A 311 -9.29 24.76 -16.08
N ALA A 312 -10.55 24.40 -16.34
CA ALA A 312 -10.87 23.31 -17.24
C ALA A 312 -10.37 23.53 -18.67
N GLY A 313 -10.52 24.75 -19.21
CA GLY A 313 -10.05 25.09 -20.57
C GLY A 313 -8.54 24.98 -20.69
N HIS A 314 -7.81 25.61 -19.79
CA HIS A 314 -6.35 25.63 -19.80
C HIS A 314 -5.73 24.22 -19.59
N ASP A 315 -6.31 23.42 -18.68
CA ASP A 315 -5.82 22.07 -18.40
C ASP A 315 -6.10 21.12 -19.58
N ALA A 316 -7.26 21.26 -20.25
CA ALA A 316 -7.59 20.50 -21.45
C ALA A 316 -6.68 20.89 -22.63
N GLU A 317 -6.44 22.19 -22.87
CA GLU A 317 -5.54 22.68 -23.90
C GLU A 317 -4.12 22.13 -23.75
N LYS A 318 -3.56 22.19 -22.53
CA LYS A 318 -2.24 21.63 -22.25
C LYS A 318 -2.16 20.14 -22.54
N LEU A 319 -3.16 19.38 -22.10
CA LEU A 319 -3.17 17.93 -22.30
C LEU A 319 -3.31 17.60 -23.80
N THR A 320 -4.20 18.29 -24.52
CA THR A 320 -4.37 18.15 -25.97
C THR A 320 -3.06 18.44 -26.70
N SER A 321 -2.40 19.56 -26.37
CA SER A 321 -1.12 19.93 -27.00
C SER A 321 -0.05 18.86 -26.79
N VAL A 322 0.06 18.28 -25.57
CA VAL A 322 1.00 17.18 -25.32
C VAL A 322 0.64 15.94 -26.12
N LEU A 323 -0.65 15.58 -26.20
CA LEU A 323 -1.11 14.42 -26.98
C LEU A 323 -0.79 14.56 -28.46
N GLU A 324 -1.05 15.74 -29.05
CA GLU A 324 -0.73 16.04 -30.44
C GLU A 324 0.78 15.93 -30.68
N GLN A 325 1.61 16.46 -29.79
CA GLN A 325 3.07 16.41 -29.93
C GLN A 325 3.58 14.96 -29.92
N VAL A 326 3.12 14.13 -28.97
CA VAL A 326 3.62 12.75 -28.87
C VAL A 326 3.10 11.84 -29.98
N LEU A 327 1.88 12.08 -30.49
CA LEU A 327 1.34 11.40 -31.66
C LEU A 327 2.09 11.79 -32.93
N ASN A 328 2.26 13.10 -33.17
CA ASN A 328 2.94 13.61 -34.35
C ASN A 328 4.43 13.23 -34.40
N SER A 329 5.06 13.08 -33.26
CA SER A 329 6.46 12.61 -33.18
C SER A 329 6.60 11.09 -33.37
N GLY A 330 5.52 10.34 -33.40
CA GLY A 330 5.54 8.87 -33.48
C GLY A 330 6.01 8.18 -32.21
N LEU A 331 6.09 8.89 -31.09
CA LEU A 331 6.43 8.30 -29.78
C LEU A 331 5.35 7.35 -29.28
N VAL A 332 4.10 7.58 -29.66
CA VAL A 332 2.95 6.73 -29.38
C VAL A 332 2.20 6.44 -30.67
N SER A 333 1.57 5.27 -30.77
CA SER A 333 0.82 4.85 -31.96
C SER A 333 -0.63 5.32 -31.91
N ASP A 334 -1.22 5.46 -30.71
CA ASP A 334 -2.60 5.86 -30.50
C ASP A 334 -2.76 6.49 -29.12
N GLY A 335 -3.88 7.20 -28.92
CA GLY A 335 -4.23 7.80 -27.64
C GLY A 335 -5.65 8.32 -27.63
N THR A 336 -6.22 8.37 -26.43
CA THR A 336 -7.57 8.90 -26.20
C THR A 336 -7.62 9.77 -24.97
N MET A 337 -8.56 10.72 -24.96
CA MET A 337 -8.85 11.58 -23.81
C MET A 337 -10.27 11.32 -23.33
N ALA A 338 -10.44 11.24 -22.02
CA ALA A 338 -11.76 11.12 -21.42
C ALA A 338 -12.55 12.44 -21.61
N THR A 339 -13.75 12.33 -22.12
CA THR A 339 -14.66 13.48 -22.39
C THR A 339 -15.67 13.70 -21.26
N ASP A 340 -15.79 12.74 -20.36
CA ASP A 340 -16.74 12.77 -19.25
C ASP A 340 -16.25 11.91 -18.08
N GLN A 341 -16.89 12.07 -16.92
CA GLN A 341 -16.52 11.37 -15.68
C GLN A 341 -16.60 9.84 -15.78
N LYS A 342 -17.53 9.32 -16.58
CA LYS A 342 -17.66 7.87 -16.78
C LYS A 342 -16.45 7.30 -17.52
N LYS A 343 -15.98 8.00 -18.55
CA LYS A 343 -14.76 7.60 -19.28
C LYS A 343 -13.51 7.73 -18.41
N VAL A 344 -13.42 8.77 -17.55
CA VAL A 344 -12.35 8.87 -16.55
C VAL A 344 -12.31 7.63 -15.69
N GLN A 345 -13.44 7.20 -15.12
CA GLN A 345 -13.52 5.99 -14.31
C GLN A 345 -13.17 4.71 -15.09
N MET A 346 -13.60 4.62 -16.34
CA MET A 346 -13.28 3.48 -17.21
C MET A 346 -11.78 3.38 -17.50
N LEU A 347 -11.12 4.49 -17.81
CA LEU A 347 -9.68 4.50 -18.07
C LEU A 347 -8.88 4.15 -16.80
N TRP A 348 -9.26 4.71 -15.65
CA TRP A 348 -8.65 4.33 -14.37
C TRP A 348 -8.86 2.87 -14.03
N ALA A 349 -10.04 2.30 -14.32
CA ALA A 349 -10.31 0.89 -14.08
C ALA A 349 -9.37 -0.05 -14.85
N LEU A 350 -8.91 0.34 -16.05
CA LEU A 350 -7.89 -0.43 -16.78
C LEU A 350 -6.60 -0.54 -15.97
N ARG A 351 -6.17 0.54 -15.33
CA ARG A 351 -4.94 0.57 -14.51
C ARG A 351 -5.13 -0.12 -13.15
N GLU A 352 -6.22 0.15 -12.46
CA GLU A 352 -6.45 -0.35 -11.10
C GLU A 352 -6.70 -1.87 -11.06
N ARG A 353 -7.28 -2.45 -12.11
CA ARG A 353 -7.63 -3.87 -12.16
C ARG A 353 -6.49 -4.79 -12.62
N ILE A 354 -5.31 -4.26 -12.91
CA ILE A 354 -4.14 -5.10 -13.30
C ILE A 354 -3.82 -6.12 -12.21
N THR A 355 -3.80 -5.70 -10.94
CA THR A 355 -3.52 -6.61 -9.81
C THR A 355 -4.54 -7.74 -9.71
N GLU A 356 -5.84 -7.44 -9.91
CA GLU A 356 -6.91 -8.44 -9.92
C GLU A 356 -6.73 -9.41 -11.11
N ALA A 357 -6.44 -8.89 -12.28
CA ALA A 357 -6.22 -9.71 -13.48
C ALA A 357 -5.06 -10.69 -13.28
N LEU A 358 -3.93 -10.21 -12.76
CA LEU A 358 -2.76 -11.06 -12.48
C LEU A 358 -3.05 -12.14 -11.43
N SER A 359 -3.85 -11.85 -10.41
CA SER A 359 -4.22 -12.86 -9.39
C SER A 359 -5.11 -13.99 -9.93
N ARG A 360 -5.75 -13.78 -11.10
CA ARG A 360 -6.52 -14.81 -11.82
C ARG A 360 -5.67 -15.63 -12.79
N ASP A 361 -4.44 -15.22 -13.03
CA ASP A 361 -3.50 -15.88 -13.96
C ASP A 361 -2.71 -17.02 -13.32
N GLY A 362 -2.85 -17.22 -12.01
CA GLY A 362 -2.15 -18.22 -11.22
C GLY A 362 -1.49 -17.64 -9.97
N TYR A 363 -0.41 -18.27 -9.50
CA TYR A 363 0.38 -17.74 -8.40
C TYR A 363 1.20 -16.53 -8.85
N VAL A 364 1.27 -15.47 -8.03
CA VAL A 364 1.96 -14.22 -8.38
C VAL A 364 3.07 -13.90 -7.37
N PHE A 365 4.31 -13.84 -7.84
CA PHE A 365 5.44 -13.25 -7.12
C PHE A 365 5.40 -11.74 -7.36
N LYS A 366 5.22 -10.96 -6.28
CA LYS A 366 5.03 -9.50 -6.35
C LYS A 366 6.20 -8.76 -5.71
N TYR A 367 6.71 -7.78 -6.44
CA TYR A 367 7.76 -6.87 -5.96
C TYR A 367 7.29 -5.44 -6.17
N ASP A 368 7.52 -4.62 -5.16
CA ASP A 368 7.23 -3.20 -5.14
C ASP A 368 8.54 -2.49 -4.85
N ILE A 369 9.11 -1.84 -5.85
CA ILE A 369 10.45 -1.26 -5.82
C ILE A 369 10.46 0.13 -6.42
N SER A 370 11.39 0.97 -5.98
CA SER A 370 11.66 2.25 -6.64
C SER A 370 12.97 2.19 -7.40
N LEU A 371 12.97 2.73 -8.61
CA LEU A 371 14.13 2.79 -9.50
C LEU A 371 14.25 4.18 -10.13
N PRO A 372 15.44 4.58 -10.60
CA PRO A 372 15.55 5.69 -11.54
C PRO A 372 14.62 5.46 -12.74
N VAL A 373 13.88 6.50 -13.15
CA VAL A 373 12.81 6.38 -14.15
C VAL A 373 13.29 5.76 -15.46
N GLU A 374 14.51 6.10 -15.87
CA GLU A 374 15.15 5.57 -17.08
C GLU A 374 15.52 4.08 -17.00
N ARG A 375 15.48 3.49 -15.80
CA ARG A 375 15.82 2.09 -15.55
C ARG A 375 14.61 1.20 -15.20
N LEU A 376 13.43 1.82 -15.11
CA LEU A 376 12.22 1.14 -14.61
C LEU A 376 11.89 -0.15 -15.33
N TYR A 377 12.00 -0.20 -16.64
CA TYR A 377 11.59 -1.36 -17.42
C TYR A 377 12.73 -2.33 -17.70
N ASP A 378 13.97 -1.94 -17.46
CA ASP A 378 15.15 -2.80 -17.73
C ASP A 378 15.11 -4.10 -16.94
N LEU A 379 14.69 -4.03 -15.66
CA LEU A 379 14.53 -5.23 -14.82
C LEU A 379 13.47 -6.20 -15.37
N VAL A 380 12.39 -5.67 -15.96
CA VAL A 380 11.34 -6.51 -16.57
C VAL A 380 11.90 -7.27 -17.78
N VAL A 381 12.66 -6.58 -18.62
CA VAL A 381 13.31 -7.17 -19.81
C VAL A 381 14.34 -8.23 -19.40
N ASP A 382 15.17 -7.90 -18.42
CA ASP A 382 16.19 -8.77 -17.89
C ASP A 382 15.59 -10.06 -17.30
N LEU A 383 14.55 -9.94 -16.47
CA LEU A 383 13.85 -11.08 -15.90
C LEU A 383 13.15 -11.94 -16.95
N ARG A 384 12.59 -11.37 -18.01
CA ARG A 384 12.04 -12.16 -19.13
C ARG A 384 13.10 -13.03 -19.76
N THR A 385 14.29 -12.49 -19.96
CA THR A 385 15.44 -13.25 -20.51
C THR A 385 15.93 -14.30 -19.51
N ARG A 386 16.10 -13.93 -18.24
CA ARG A 386 16.61 -14.79 -17.19
C ARG A 386 15.70 -15.97 -16.85
N LEU A 387 14.40 -15.73 -16.78
CA LEU A 387 13.43 -16.75 -16.38
C LEU A 387 12.99 -17.64 -17.55
N GLY A 388 12.89 -17.08 -18.75
CA GLY A 388 12.44 -17.81 -19.94
C GLY A 388 11.09 -18.51 -19.68
N PRO A 389 10.97 -19.82 -20.02
CA PRO A 389 9.73 -20.58 -19.88
C PRO A 389 9.36 -20.95 -18.43
N ARG A 390 10.22 -20.69 -17.43
CA ARG A 390 9.92 -20.94 -16.02
C ARG A 390 8.86 -20.01 -15.44
N ALA A 391 8.69 -18.84 -16.04
CA ALA A 391 7.64 -17.90 -15.69
C ALA A 391 6.56 -17.91 -16.77
N LYS A 392 5.28 -17.88 -16.36
CA LYS A 392 4.16 -17.72 -17.29
C LYS A 392 4.17 -16.32 -17.90
N HIS A 393 4.22 -15.30 -17.06
CA HIS A 393 4.36 -13.90 -17.48
C HIS A 393 5.30 -13.13 -16.54
N VAL A 394 6.02 -12.16 -17.09
CA VAL A 394 6.76 -11.14 -16.35
C VAL A 394 6.20 -9.79 -16.76
N VAL A 395 5.51 -9.13 -15.82
CA VAL A 395 4.73 -7.90 -16.04
C VAL A 395 5.23 -6.79 -15.13
N GLY A 396 5.54 -5.63 -15.72
CA GLY A 396 5.85 -4.40 -15.00
C GLY A 396 4.79 -3.36 -15.24
N TYR A 397 4.27 -2.79 -14.17
CA TYR A 397 3.42 -1.60 -14.17
C TYR A 397 3.71 -0.78 -12.92
N GLY A 398 3.20 0.42 -12.79
CA GLY A 398 3.50 1.21 -11.59
C GLY A 398 3.12 2.67 -11.71
N HIS A 399 3.85 3.50 -10.98
CA HIS A 399 3.71 4.94 -10.95
C HIS A 399 4.93 5.55 -11.61
N LEU A 400 4.83 5.81 -12.94
CA LEU A 400 5.96 6.27 -13.74
C LEU A 400 6.57 7.58 -13.21
N GLY A 401 5.73 8.49 -12.72
CA GLY A 401 6.15 9.82 -12.31
C GLY A 401 7.02 9.86 -11.05
N ASP A 402 6.97 8.84 -10.19
CA ASP A 402 7.73 8.74 -8.95
C ASP A 402 8.72 7.56 -8.92
N GLY A 403 8.88 6.86 -10.05
CA GLY A 403 9.85 5.78 -10.19
C GLY A 403 9.45 4.47 -9.50
N ASN A 404 8.17 4.27 -9.19
CA ASN A 404 7.70 3.04 -8.56
C ASN A 404 7.33 1.98 -9.59
N LEU A 405 7.96 0.82 -9.49
CA LEU A 405 7.68 -0.37 -10.29
C LEU A 405 6.99 -1.45 -9.45
N HIS A 406 5.78 -1.83 -9.84
CA HIS A 406 5.13 -3.07 -9.41
C HIS A 406 5.51 -4.18 -10.40
N LEU A 407 6.54 -4.93 -10.06
CA LEU A 407 6.99 -6.07 -10.83
C LEU A 407 6.22 -7.32 -10.38
N ASN A 408 5.63 -8.05 -11.32
CA ASN A 408 4.88 -9.26 -11.05
C ASN A 408 5.38 -10.37 -11.97
N VAL A 409 5.61 -11.54 -11.38
CA VAL A 409 5.96 -12.76 -12.11
C VAL A 409 4.88 -13.78 -11.81
N THR A 410 4.17 -14.26 -12.83
CA THR A 410 3.12 -15.28 -12.68
C THR A 410 3.63 -16.66 -13.00
N ALA A 411 3.07 -17.66 -12.31
CA ALA A 411 3.30 -19.08 -12.53
C ALA A 411 2.00 -19.85 -12.26
N GLU A 412 1.88 -21.07 -12.77
CA GLU A 412 0.68 -21.91 -12.54
C GLU A 412 0.44 -22.15 -11.03
N ALA A 413 1.53 -22.38 -10.27
CA ALA A 413 1.51 -22.59 -8.82
C ALA A 413 2.76 -21.99 -8.18
N PHE A 414 2.79 -21.96 -6.85
CA PHE A 414 4.00 -21.60 -6.12
C PHE A 414 5.16 -22.55 -6.44
N SER A 415 6.30 -22.00 -6.76
CA SER A 415 7.54 -22.73 -7.03
C SER A 415 8.68 -22.17 -6.19
N GLN A 416 9.28 -22.99 -5.35
CA GLN A 416 10.46 -22.65 -4.56
C GLN A 416 11.68 -22.40 -5.47
N GLU A 417 11.78 -23.13 -6.57
CA GLU A 417 12.85 -22.93 -7.58
C GLU A 417 12.72 -21.55 -8.23
N LEU A 418 11.50 -21.15 -8.63
CA LEU A 418 11.25 -19.85 -9.22
C LEU A 418 11.49 -18.72 -8.21
N LEU A 419 11.08 -18.90 -6.95
CA LEU A 419 11.41 -17.96 -5.88
C LEU A 419 12.93 -17.81 -5.73
N GLY A 420 13.69 -18.91 -5.68
CA GLY A 420 15.15 -18.87 -5.60
C GLY A 420 15.85 -18.26 -6.82
N ALA A 421 15.20 -18.27 -8.01
CA ALA A 421 15.69 -17.58 -9.19
C ALA A 421 15.39 -16.07 -9.15
N LEU A 422 14.33 -15.65 -8.42
CA LEU A 422 13.92 -14.26 -8.24
C LEU A 422 14.62 -13.59 -7.05
N GLU A 423 14.78 -14.29 -5.95
CA GLU A 423 15.36 -13.76 -4.72
C GLU A 423 16.70 -14.47 -4.41
N PRO A 424 17.79 -13.75 -4.14
CA PRO A 424 17.85 -12.29 -3.89
C PRO A 424 18.05 -11.43 -5.17
N TYR A 425 17.99 -12.00 -6.37
CA TYR A 425 18.38 -11.34 -7.62
C TYR A 425 17.68 -9.99 -7.82
N VAL A 426 16.34 -9.94 -7.67
CA VAL A 426 15.56 -8.69 -7.82
C VAL A 426 16.05 -7.59 -6.87
N TYR A 427 16.38 -7.95 -5.65
CA TYR A 427 16.85 -6.99 -4.63
C TYR A 427 18.29 -6.54 -4.90
N ALA A 428 19.17 -7.45 -5.28
CA ALA A 428 20.55 -7.13 -5.65
C ALA A 428 20.59 -6.20 -6.87
N TRP A 429 19.84 -6.55 -7.92
CA TRP A 429 19.72 -5.72 -9.12
C TRP A 429 19.17 -4.32 -8.79
N THR A 430 18.14 -4.24 -7.94
CA THR A 430 17.60 -2.96 -7.48
C THR A 430 18.65 -2.12 -6.75
N ALA A 431 19.45 -2.73 -5.88
CA ALA A 431 20.52 -2.05 -5.15
C ALA A 431 21.62 -1.53 -6.09
N GLU A 432 22.02 -2.30 -7.12
CA GLU A 432 22.98 -1.87 -8.14
C GLU A 432 22.52 -0.62 -8.88
N GLN A 433 21.22 -0.46 -9.08
CA GLN A 433 20.63 0.75 -9.67
C GLN A 433 20.40 1.86 -8.63
N ARG A 434 20.85 1.73 -7.38
CA ARG A 434 20.60 2.66 -6.27
C ARG A 434 19.10 2.87 -5.99
N GLY A 435 18.31 1.84 -6.24
CA GLY A 435 16.87 1.79 -6.00
C GLY A 435 16.52 1.44 -4.55
N SER A 436 15.21 1.33 -4.30
CA SER A 436 14.67 0.88 -3.01
C SER A 436 13.92 -0.44 -3.17
N VAL A 437 14.17 -1.38 -2.26
CA VAL A 437 13.49 -2.69 -2.23
C VAL A 437 12.01 -2.61 -1.81
N SER A 438 11.57 -1.43 -1.36
CA SER A 438 10.16 -1.14 -1.09
C SER A 438 9.86 0.31 -1.44
N ALA A 439 8.95 0.52 -2.40
CA ALA A 439 8.49 1.85 -2.78
C ALA A 439 7.40 2.35 -1.81
N GLU A 440 6.30 1.60 -1.68
CA GLU A 440 5.13 2.00 -0.89
C GLU A 440 4.51 0.88 -0.01
N HIS A 441 4.77 -0.41 -0.32
CA HIS A 441 4.12 -1.52 0.41
C HIS A 441 4.71 -1.78 1.79
N GLY A 442 5.86 -1.20 2.13
CA GLY A 442 6.60 -1.46 3.36
C GLY A 442 7.45 -2.73 3.29
N LEU A 443 8.02 -3.12 4.42
CA LEU A 443 8.88 -4.29 4.56
C LEU A 443 8.12 -5.48 5.16
N GLY A 444 7.31 -5.24 6.18
CA GLY A 444 6.54 -6.24 6.90
C GLY A 444 7.39 -7.43 7.33
N PHE A 445 6.78 -8.61 7.27
CA PHE A 445 7.46 -9.88 7.52
C PHE A 445 8.36 -10.30 6.36
N LYS A 446 7.91 -10.10 5.12
CA LYS A 446 8.55 -10.65 3.92
C LYS A 446 9.88 -10.01 3.56
N LYS A 447 10.03 -8.70 3.74
CA LYS A 447 11.19 -7.94 3.27
C LYS A 447 12.16 -7.50 4.37
N LYS A 448 11.94 -7.86 5.65
CA LYS A 448 12.80 -7.43 6.76
C LYS A 448 14.27 -7.80 6.58
N ASN A 449 14.54 -8.96 6.00
CA ASN A 449 15.91 -9.46 5.81
C ASN A 449 16.63 -8.86 4.59
N VAL A 450 15.93 -8.11 3.74
CA VAL A 450 16.50 -7.45 2.56
C VAL A 450 16.67 -5.93 2.72
N LEU A 451 16.43 -5.40 3.91
CA LEU A 451 16.60 -3.98 4.25
C LEU A 451 18.01 -3.46 3.91
N HIS A 452 19.02 -4.29 4.09
CA HIS A 452 20.42 -3.97 3.82
C HIS A 452 20.73 -3.64 2.35
N TYR A 453 19.89 -4.05 1.40
CA TYR A 453 20.03 -3.65 -0.01
C TYR A 453 19.71 -2.17 -0.25
N SER A 454 18.94 -1.54 0.63
CA SER A 454 18.53 -0.13 0.50
C SER A 454 19.03 0.79 1.60
N LYS A 455 19.55 0.23 2.69
CA LYS A 455 20.01 1.01 3.85
C LYS A 455 21.39 0.57 4.31
N PRO A 456 22.29 1.52 4.60
CA PRO A 456 23.61 1.19 5.14
C PRO A 456 23.49 0.59 6.56
N PRO A 457 24.49 -0.21 7.00
CA PRO A 457 24.47 -0.87 8.30
C PRO A 457 24.27 0.10 9.49
N GLU A 458 24.81 1.31 9.40
CA GLU A 458 24.70 2.36 10.44
C GLU A 458 23.23 2.79 10.60
N ALA A 459 22.50 2.95 9.49
CA ALA A 459 21.08 3.31 9.53
C ALA A 459 20.24 2.16 10.11
N VAL A 460 20.55 0.91 9.76
CA VAL A 460 19.86 -0.28 10.32
C VAL A 460 20.10 -0.35 11.83
N ARG A 461 21.35 -0.17 12.30
CA ARG A 461 21.66 -0.13 13.74
C ARG A 461 20.90 0.97 14.46
N LEU A 462 20.83 2.18 13.89
CA LEU A 462 20.07 3.27 14.51
C LEU A 462 18.56 2.96 14.60
N MET A 463 17.98 2.36 13.56
CA MET A 463 16.58 1.90 13.61
C MET A 463 16.37 0.87 14.73
N GLN A 464 17.28 -0.08 14.90
CA GLN A 464 17.23 -1.08 15.98
C GLN A 464 17.37 -0.43 17.37
N GLN A 465 18.23 0.59 17.52
CA GLN A 465 18.37 1.36 18.76
C GLN A 465 17.07 2.13 19.07
N LEU A 466 16.47 2.78 18.08
CA LEU A 466 15.17 3.45 18.25
C LEU A 466 14.07 2.45 18.66
N LYS A 467 14.04 1.27 18.05
CA LYS A 467 13.13 0.20 18.46
C LYS A 467 13.35 -0.19 19.92
N GLY A 468 14.61 -0.43 20.33
CA GLY A 468 14.96 -0.77 21.71
C GLY A 468 14.63 0.34 22.72
N LEU A 469 14.71 1.62 22.31
CA LEU A 469 14.35 2.75 23.15
C LEU A 469 12.84 2.87 23.38
N LEU A 470 12.02 2.71 22.31
CA LEU A 470 10.57 2.92 22.36
C LEU A 470 9.79 1.66 22.73
N ASP A 471 10.38 0.49 22.54
CA ASP A 471 9.81 -0.81 22.86
C ASP A 471 10.89 -1.77 23.38
N PRO A 472 11.38 -1.58 24.63
CA PRO A 472 12.49 -2.36 25.20
C PRO A 472 12.23 -3.87 25.28
N LYS A 473 10.96 -4.29 25.38
CA LYS A 473 10.57 -5.69 25.39
C LYS A 473 10.31 -6.27 24.01
N GLY A 474 10.27 -5.43 22.97
CA GLY A 474 10.02 -5.84 21.60
C GLY A 474 8.60 -6.39 21.35
N ILE A 475 7.62 -6.01 22.18
CA ILE A 475 6.25 -6.55 22.09
C ILE A 475 5.46 -6.05 20.89
N LEU A 476 5.77 -4.85 20.36
CA LEU A 476 5.03 -4.25 19.25
C LEU A 476 5.47 -4.82 17.92
N ASN A 477 4.54 -5.44 17.23
CA ASN A 477 4.66 -5.98 15.88
C ASN A 477 5.97 -6.74 15.65
N PRO A 478 6.31 -7.74 16.51
CA PRO A 478 7.57 -8.46 16.44
C PRO A 478 7.71 -9.20 15.09
N TYR A 479 8.93 -9.61 14.76
CA TYR A 479 9.29 -10.36 13.54
C TYR A 479 9.19 -9.56 12.24
N LYS A 480 8.93 -8.26 12.27
CA LYS A 480 8.64 -7.44 11.09
C LYS A 480 9.54 -6.23 10.98
N THR A 481 9.66 -5.68 9.78
CA THR A 481 10.32 -4.44 9.42
C THR A 481 11.84 -4.43 9.63
N LEU A 482 12.32 -4.83 10.79
CA LEU A 482 13.75 -4.89 11.11
C LEU A 482 14.25 -6.33 11.20
N PRO A 483 15.47 -6.62 10.75
CA PRO A 483 16.11 -7.90 10.99
C PRO A 483 16.35 -8.09 12.49
N VAL A 484 16.27 -9.33 12.95
CA VAL A 484 16.64 -9.68 14.33
C VAL A 484 18.13 -9.32 14.52
N GLN A 485 18.47 -8.72 15.66
CA GLN A 485 19.88 -8.51 16.01
C GLN A 485 20.56 -9.87 16.11
N ALA A 486 21.66 -10.01 15.35
CA ALA A 486 22.52 -11.19 15.41
C ALA A 486 23.30 -11.21 16.72
#